data_7d8be91b8e435069437209479dd198eb
#
_entry.id   7d8be91b8e435069437209479dd198eb
#
_cell.length_a   1.000
_cell.length_b   1.000
_cell.length_c   1.000
_cell.angle_alpha   90.00
_cell.angle_beta   90.00
_cell.angle_gamma   90.00
#
_symmetry.space_group_name_H-M   'P 1'
#
loop_
_entity.id
_entity.type
_entity.pdbx_description
1 polymer ?
#
loop_
_entity_poly.entity_id
_entity_poly.type
_entity_poly.pdbx_seq_one_letter_code
_entity_poly.pdbx_strand_id
1 'polypeptide(L)'
;MATQRTYIIILLCAIWQFFLPSNIQAEEGTFTVVIDPGHGGRDPGAIGKRGKEKNINLSVALKLGNLIQNNCKDVRIVYTRKNDTFVTLDKRAQIANNAKADLFISIHTNSVAKGRTFRGTETYTLGLHRTDDNLEVAKKENSVILIESDYEQRYAGFNPNSSESYIIFEFLQDKNMEKSVELATLIQKQFKTTAKRIDKGVHQAGFLVLRETSMPGVLVELGYISTPDEEKYLLTEAGTDALAQSIFKAFKTYKSQTNPNIKVNKQPVSTPQTESKPQQAKKTATKTASKTTSQPSKAIKTGKATKTVFKIQILTSEKALGAKSKQFKGLSPVNYYREKGLYKYTYGETTDYNQILRTKKQISAKFKDAFIVAFKDGKKTDLSQAIKEFKNNKK
;
A
#
# COMPACT_ATOMS: atom_id res chain seq x y z
N MET A 1 42.68 -4.87 -60.05
CA MET A 1 42.61 -5.18 -58.57
C MET A 1 41.93 -4.08 -57.74
N ALA A 2 41.95 -2.80 -58.12
CA ALA A 2 41.30 -1.71 -57.35
C ALA A 2 39.79 -1.74 -57.41
N THR A 3 39.18 -2.05 -58.55
CA THR A 3 37.70 -2.11 -58.67
C THR A 3 37.03 -3.22 -57.88
N GLN A 4 37.67 -4.35 -57.73
CA GLN A 4 37.11 -5.48 -56.96
C GLN A 4 37.08 -5.22 -55.43
N ARG A 5 38.06 -4.48 -54.90
CA ARG A 5 38.09 -4.07 -53.48
C ARG A 5 37.01 -3.04 -53.14
N THR A 6 36.68 -2.15 -54.09
CA THR A 6 35.64 -1.11 -53.91
C THR A 6 34.24 -1.74 -53.80
N TYR A 7 33.93 -2.77 -54.62
CA TYR A 7 32.65 -3.48 -54.54
C TYR A 7 32.47 -4.29 -53.25
N ILE A 8 33.56 -4.87 -52.72
CA ILE A 8 33.51 -5.60 -51.44
C ILE A 8 33.24 -4.66 -50.26
N ILE A 9 33.85 -3.45 -50.28
CA ILE A 9 33.59 -2.45 -49.21
C ILE A 9 32.16 -1.92 -49.28
N ILE A 10 31.63 -1.66 -50.47
CA ILE A 10 30.22 -1.22 -50.64
C ILE A 10 29.25 -2.30 -50.20
N LEU A 11 29.53 -3.57 -50.49
CA LEU A 11 28.71 -4.71 -50.08
C LEU A 11 28.72 -4.90 -48.54
N LEU A 12 29.87 -4.75 -47.88
CA LEU A 12 30.01 -4.80 -46.44
C LEU A 12 29.31 -3.64 -45.73
N CYS A 13 29.36 -2.44 -46.30
CA CYS A 13 28.60 -1.29 -45.74
C CYS A 13 27.09 -1.46 -45.90
N ALA A 14 26.60 -2.06 -46.99
CA ALA A 14 25.19 -2.36 -47.20
C ALA A 14 24.66 -3.42 -46.22
N ILE A 15 25.47 -4.44 -45.87
CA ILE A 15 25.10 -5.47 -44.90
C ILE A 15 25.08 -4.91 -43.49
N TRP A 16 25.92 -3.93 -43.12
CA TRP A 16 25.95 -3.34 -41.79
C TRP A 16 24.74 -2.45 -41.51
N GLN A 17 24.05 -1.93 -42.50
CA GLN A 17 22.80 -1.18 -42.30
C GLN A 17 21.62 -2.08 -41.92
N PHE A 18 21.67 -3.39 -42.18
CA PHE A 18 20.64 -4.34 -41.76
C PHE A 18 20.81 -4.83 -40.30
N PHE A 19 21.96 -4.57 -39.66
CA PHE A 19 22.22 -4.93 -38.26
C PHE A 19 22.16 -3.76 -37.27
N LEU A 20 21.60 -2.62 -37.68
CA LEU A 20 21.23 -1.62 -36.69
C LEU A 20 20.15 -2.22 -35.78
N PRO A 21 20.39 -2.35 -34.46
CA PRO A 21 19.32 -2.75 -33.59
C PRO A 21 18.18 -1.79 -33.83
N SER A 22 17.02 -2.32 -34.19
CA SER A 22 15.79 -1.54 -34.19
C SER A 22 15.72 -0.91 -32.79
N ASN A 23 16.04 0.39 -32.73
CA ASN A 23 15.74 1.15 -31.51
C ASN A 23 14.25 0.91 -31.23
N ILE A 24 13.96 0.05 -30.31
CA ILE A 24 12.67 0.06 -29.63
C ILE A 24 12.67 1.39 -28.89
N GLN A 25 12.40 2.47 -29.62
CA GLN A 25 11.94 3.70 -29.02
C GLN A 25 10.73 3.27 -28.20
N ALA A 26 10.89 3.23 -26.87
CA ALA A 26 9.74 3.29 -25.99
C ALA A 26 8.99 4.54 -26.47
N GLU A 27 7.85 4.36 -27.12
CA GLU A 27 6.99 5.46 -27.54
C GLU A 27 6.79 6.34 -26.33
N GLU A 28 7.39 7.55 -26.36
CA GLU A 28 7.10 8.58 -25.36
C GLU A 28 5.59 8.81 -25.40
N GLY A 29 4.87 8.30 -24.40
CA GLY A 29 3.44 8.47 -24.28
C GLY A 29 2.60 7.20 -24.06
N THR A 30 3.21 6.01 -24.10
CA THR A 30 2.44 4.75 -23.85
C THR A 30 2.13 4.58 -22.38
N PHE A 31 0.85 4.69 -21.99
CA PHE A 31 0.40 4.43 -20.61
C PHE A 31 0.56 2.95 -20.27
N THR A 32 1.30 2.62 -19.21
CA THR A 32 1.53 1.23 -18.78
C THR A 32 0.68 0.90 -17.56
N VAL A 33 -0.20 -0.10 -17.68
CA VAL A 33 -0.96 -0.64 -16.56
C VAL A 33 -0.49 -2.05 -16.21
N VAL A 34 -0.26 -2.28 -14.91
CA VAL A 34 -0.06 -3.64 -14.39
C VAL A 34 -1.38 -4.14 -13.81
N ILE A 35 -1.81 -5.30 -14.29
CA ILE A 35 -2.95 -6.05 -13.76
C ILE A 35 -2.39 -7.22 -12.95
N ASP A 36 -2.74 -7.26 -11.67
CA ASP A 36 -2.25 -8.25 -10.72
C ASP A 36 -3.40 -9.15 -10.25
N PRO A 37 -3.60 -10.33 -10.87
CA PRO A 37 -4.52 -11.32 -10.33
C PRO A 37 -3.96 -11.87 -9.01
N GLY A 38 -4.58 -11.54 -7.88
CA GLY A 38 -4.14 -12.02 -6.56
C GLY A 38 -4.07 -13.54 -6.48
N HIS A 39 -3.21 -14.06 -5.59
CA HIS A 39 -3.00 -15.49 -5.37
C HIS A 39 -2.47 -16.24 -6.60
N GLY A 40 -2.63 -17.58 -6.66
CA GLY A 40 -2.21 -18.42 -7.80
C GLY A 40 -1.30 -19.58 -7.40
N GLY A 41 -1.32 -20.65 -8.21
CA GLY A 41 -0.55 -21.88 -7.97
C GLY A 41 -0.93 -22.53 -6.63
N ARG A 42 0.05 -22.70 -5.75
CA ARG A 42 -0.12 -23.28 -4.40
C ARG A 42 -0.91 -22.39 -3.43
N ASP A 43 -1.10 -21.13 -3.73
CA ASP A 43 -1.93 -20.21 -2.97
C ASP A 43 -3.32 -20.11 -3.58
N PRO A 44 -4.34 -20.74 -2.99
CA PRO A 44 -5.71 -20.72 -3.52
C PRO A 44 -6.43 -19.39 -3.24
N GLY A 45 -5.93 -18.54 -2.32
CA GLY A 45 -6.70 -17.46 -1.71
C GLY A 45 -7.86 -18.01 -0.88
N ALA A 46 -8.92 -17.24 -0.74
CA ALA A 46 -10.14 -17.69 -0.09
C ALA A 46 -10.80 -18.85 -0.85
N ILE A 47 -11.31 -19.82 -0.08
CA ILE A 47 -11.98 -21.01 -0.62
C ILE A 47 -13.46 -20.90 -0.30
N GLY A 48 -14.29 -20.82 -1.33
CA GLY A 48 -15.73 -20.88 -1.23
C GLY A 48 -16.24 -22.32 -1.20
N LYS A 49 -17.54 -22.50 -1.30
CA LYS A 49 -18.14 -23.82 -1.39
C LYS A 49 -17.86 -24.53 -2.73
N ARG A 50 -17.73 -23.75 -3.81
CA ARG A 50 -17.62 -24.23 -5.20
C ARG A 50 -16.43 -23.66 -5.94
N GLY A 51 -15.94 -22.48 -5.54
CA GLY A 51 -14.88 -21.74 -6.20
C GLY A 51 -13.66 -21.49 -5.32
N LYS A 52 -12.57 -21.05 -5.98
CA LYS A 52 -11.35 -20.55 -5.34
C LYS A 52 -11.11 -19.14 -5.82
N GLU A 53 -10.73 -18.27 -4.93
CA GLU A 53 -10.45 -16.86 -5.20
C GLU A 53 -9.47 -16.68 -6.36
N LYS A 54 -8.35 -17.41 -6.37
CA LYS A 54 -7.33 -17.31 -7.43
C LYS A 54 -7.87 -17.46 -8.85
N ASN A 55 -8.94 -18.25 -9.03
CA ASN A 55 -9.54 -18.51 -10.34
C ASN A 55 -10.45 -17.35 -10.77
N ILE A 56 -11.24 -16.82 -9.84
CA ILE A 56 -12.10 -15.65 -10.06
C ILE A 56 -11.23 -14.43 -10.41
N ASN A 57 -10.18 -14.18 -9.60
CA ASN A 57 -9.25 -13.08 -9.80
C ASN A 57 -8.59 -13.14 -11.18
N LEU A 58 -8.13 -14.33 -11.60
CA LEU A 58 -7.52 -14.53 -12.92
C LEU A 58 -8.53 -14.31 -14.05
N SER A 59 -9.75 -14.83 -13.93
CA SER A 59 -10.80 -14.64 -14.92
C SER A 59 -11.11 -13.17 -15.15
N VAL A 60 -11.37 -12.40 -14.09
CA VAL A 60 -11.67 -10.97 -14.19
C VAL A 60 -10.47 -10.19 -14.72
N ALA A 61 -9.25 -10.51 -14.28
CA ALA A 61 -8.05 -9.85 -14.73
C ALA A 61 -7.78 -10.02 -16.22
N LEU A 62 -7.96 -11.22 -16.76
CA LEU A 62 -7.79 -11.50 -18.19
C LEU A 62 -8.87 -10.80 -19.04
N LYS A 63 -10.13 -10.79 -18.57
CA LYS A 63 -11.22 -10.05 -19.20
C LYS A 63 -10.95 -8.56 -19.22
N LEU A 64 -10.48 -7.98 -18.09
CA LEU A 64 -10.08 -6.58 -18.00
C LEU A 64 -8.99 -6.25 -19.01
N GLY A 65 -7.94 -7.06 -19.07
CA GLY A 65 -6.87 -6.84 -20.02
C GLY A 65 -7.32 -6.91 -21.47
N ASN A 66 -8.18 -7.88 -21.83
CA ASN A 66 -8.76 -7.97 -23.16
C ASN A 66 -9.58 -6.71 -23.51
N LEU A 67 -10.36 -6.18 -22.56
CA LEU A 67 -11.11 -4.94 -22.76
C LEU A 67 -10.17 -3.75 -23.00
N ILE A 68 -9.10 -3.63 -22.23
CA ILE A 68 -8.10 -2.56 -22.41
C ILE A 68 -7.41 -2.72 -23.76
N GLN A 69 -6.91 -3.91 -24.11
CA GLN A 69 -6.19 -4.18 -25.35
C GLN A 69 -7.00 -3.84 -26.59
N ASN A 70 -8.31 -4.18 -26.56
CA ASN A 70 -9.19 -3.97 -27.69
C ASN A 70 -9.62 -2.51 -27.87
N ASN A 71 -9.66 -1.73 -26.78
CA ASN A 71 -10.23 -0.38 -26.77
C ASN A 71 -9.23 0.75 -26.54
N CYS A 72 -7.99 0.46 -26.11
CA CYS A 72 -6.97 1.46 -25.76
C CYS A 72 -5.64 1.08 -26.40
N LYS A 73 -5.41 1.56 -27.63
CA LYS A 73 -4.22 1.19 -28.42
C LYS A 73 -2.92 1.81 -27.89
N ASP A 74 -3.04 2.88 -27.12
CA ASP A 74 -1.97 3.63 -26.46
C ASP A 74 -1.69 3.11 -25.02
N VAL A 75 -2.11 1.88 -24.70
CA VAL A 75 -1.92 1.26 -23.38
C VAL A 75 -1.12 -0.03 -23.51
N ARG A 76 -0.02 -0.11 -22.78
CA ARG A 76 0.75 -1.33 -22.57
C ARG A 76 0.24 -2.05 -21.33
N ILE A 77 -0.14 -3.32 -21.48
CA ILE A 77 -0.62 -4.16 -20.38
C ILE A 77 0.50 -5.11 -19.94
N VAL A 78 0.77 -5.13 -18.64
CA VAL A 78 1.66 -6.09 -18.00
C VAL A 78 0.86 -6.86 -16.95
N TYR A 79 1.03 -8.17 -16.89
CA TYR A 79 0.40 -9.00 -15.87
C TYR A 79 1.45 -9.54 -14.92
N THR A 80 1.11 -9.66 -13.63
CA THR A 80 1.96 -10.38 -12.69
C THR A 80 1.89 -11.89 -12.93
N ARG A 81 0.74 -12.40 -13.37
CA ARG A 81 0.52 -13.76 -13.90
C ARG A 81 -0.62 -13.79 -14.91
N LYS A 82 -0.56 -14.73 -15.86
CA LYS A 82 -1.62 -14.99 -16.86
C LYS A 82 -2.20 -16.40 -16.76
N ASN A 83 -1.69 -17.21 -15.87
CA ASN A 83 -2.07 -18.59 -15.63
C ASN A 83 -2.09 -18.88 -14.13
N ASP A 84 -2.37 -20.13 -13.73
CA ASP A 84 -2.40 -20.55 -12.34
C ASP A 84 -0.98 -20.79 -11.78
N THR A 85 -0.21 -19.70 -11.64
CA THR A 85 1.16 -19.70 -11.14
C THR A 85 1.25 -18.89 -9.85
N PHE A 86 2.03 -19.37 -8.87
CA PHE A 86 2.34 -18.62 -7.66
C PHE A 86 3.37 -17.53 -7.93
N VAL A 87 3.08 -16.31 -7.47
CA VAL A 87 3.98 -15.14 -7.52
C VAL A 87 3.99 -14.50 -6.15
N THR A 88 5.18 -14.30 -5.56
CA THR A 88 5.37 -13.67 -4.24
C THR A 88 4.92 -12.21 -4.26
N LEU A 89 4.53 -11.64 -3.10
CA LEU A 89 4.03 -10.25 -3.05
C LEU A 89 5.07 -9.24 -3.50
N ASP A 90 6.33 -9.40 -3.08
CA ASP A 90 7.42 -8.53 -3.52
C ASP A 90 7.69 -8.64 -5.03
N LYS A 91 7.57 -9.85 -5.60
CA LYS A 91 7.77 -10.05 -7.05
C LYS A 91 6.68 -9.36 -7.88
N ARG A 92 5.42 -9.32 -7.39
CA ARG A 92 4.34 -8.57 -8.03
C ARG A 92 4.68 -7.08 -8.13
N ALA A 93 5.13 -6.49 -7.01
CA ALA A 93 5.58 -5.09 -6.99
C ALA A 93 6.82 -4.86 -7.87
N GLN A 94 7.81 -5.79 -7.86
CA GLN A 94 8.98 -5.69 -8.73
C GLN A 94 8.60 -5.71 -10.22
N ILE A 95 7.65 -6.56 -10.63
CA ILE A 95 7.15 -6.57 -12.02
C ILE A 95 6.61 -5.20 -12.41
N ALA A 96 5.81 -4.57 -11.53
CA ALA A 96 5.25 -3.26 -11.77
C ALA A 96 6.32 -2.17 -11.83
N ASN A 97 7.25 -2.17 -10.88
CA ASN A 97 8.32 -1.18 -10.81
C ASN A 97 9.29 -1.30 -12.00
N ASN A 98 9.66 -2.53 -12.39
CA ASN A 98 10.54 -2.77 -13.54
C ASN A 98 9.86 -2.40 -14.87
N ALA A 99 8.55 -2.55 -14.94
CA ALA A 99 7.76 -2.11 -16.10
C ALA A 99 7.63 -0.58 -16.16
N LYS A 100 8.08 0.17 -15.13
CA LYS A 100 7.83 1.60 -14.95
C LYS A 100 6.36 1.93 -15.16
N ALA A 101 5.48 1.14 -14.52
CA ALA A 101 4.06 1.26 -14.74
C ALA A 101 3.50 2.58 -14.21
N ASP A 102 2.50 3.10 -14.89
CA ASP A 102 1.75 4.30 -14.49
C ASP A 102 0.63 3.96 -13.51
N LEU A 103 0.23 2.68 -13.47
CA LEU A 103 -0.88 2.21 -12.64
C LEU A 103 -0.74 0.73 -12.27
N PHE A 104 -1.09 0.39 -11.03
CA PHE A 104 -1.15 -0.97 -10.53
C PHE A 104 -2.56 -1.32 -10.04
N ILE A 105 -3.18 -2.38 -10.58
CA ILE A 105 -4.52 -2.85 -10.21
C ILE A 105 -4.41 -4.29 -9.73
N SER A 106 -4.47 -4.51 -8.41
CA SER A 106 -4.55 -5.84 -7.81
C SER A 106 -6.01 -6.25 -7.68
N ILE A 107 -6.33 -7.49 -8.06
CA ILE A 107 -7.69 -8.02 -8.13
C ILE A 107 -7.81 -9.21 -7.19
N HIS A 108 -8.71 -9.12 -6.23
CA HIS A 108 -8.97 -10.05 -5.14
C HIS A 108 -10.46 -10.34 -4.99
N THR A 109 -10.77 -11.36 -4.19
CA THR A 109 -12.14 -11.76 -3.86
C THR A 109 -12.22 -12.06 -2.37
N ASN A 110 -12.88 -11.19 -1.63
CA ASN A 110 -12.93 -11.20 -0.18
C ASN A 110 -13.64 -12.43 0.42
N SER A 111 -13.41 -12.66 1.71
CA SER A 111 -14.16 -13.64 2.50
C SER A 111 -14.27 -13.17 3.96
N VAL A 112 -15.30 -13.61 4.64
CA VAL A 112 -15.50 -13.38 6.08
C VAL A 112 -15.55 -14.69 6.85
N ALA A 113 -15.29 -14.62 8.15
CA ALA A 113 -15.35 -15.78 9.04
C ALA A 113 -16.72 -16.47 8.98
N LYS A 114 -16.71 -17.79 9.23
CA LYS A 114 -17.94 -18.61 9.29
C LYS A 114 -18.99 -17.99 10.20
N GLY A 115 -20.22 -17.95 9.72
CA GLY A 115 -21.37 -17.35 10.44
C GLY A 115 -21.60 -15.87 10.15
N ARG A 116 -20.67 -15.18 9.48
CA ARG A 116 -20.88 -13.81 8.97
C ARG A 116 -21.27 -13.85 7.49
N THR A 117 -22.12 -12.90 7.09
CA THR A 117 -22.57 -12.78 5.69
C THR A 117 -22.41 -11.33 5.25
N PHE A 118 -21.52 -11.10 4.29
CA PHE A 118 -21.28 -9.80 3.68
C PHE A 118 -21.54 -9.88 2.18
N ARG A 119 -21.93 -8.74 1.59
CA ARG A 119 -22.20 -8.62 0.15
C ARG A 119 -21.67 -7.30 -0.38
N GLY A 120 -21.32 -7.29 -1.65
CA GLY A 120 -20.89 -6.09 -2.36
C GLY A 120 -19.38 -6.04 -2.57
N THR A 121 -18.92 -4.93 -3.11
CA THR A 121 -17.54 -4.70 -3.53
C THR A 121 -16.87 -3.65 -2.67
N GLU A 122 -15.57 -3.76 -2.50
CA GLU A 122 -14.71 -2.78 -1.81
C GLU A 122 -13.50 -2.49 -2.68
N THR A 123 -12.91 -1.30 -2.53
CA THR A 123 -11.63 -0.99 -3.14
C THR A 123 -10.73 -0.35 -2.11
N TYR A 124 -9.52 -0.85 -2.02
CA TYR A 124 -8.54 -0.45 -1.03
C TYR A 124 -7.38 0.32 -1.67
N THR A 125 -6.87 1.30 -0.95
CA THR A 125 -5.59 1.96 -1.22
C THR A 125 -4.62 1.71 -0.07
N LEU A 126 -3.33 1.90 -0.31
CA LEU A 126 -2.33 1.81 0.75
C LEU A 126 -2.58 2.87 1.81
N GLY A 127 -2.50 2.49 3.08
CA GLY A 127 -2.60 3.43 4.19
C GLY A 127 -2.94 2.73 5.50
N LEU A 128 -3.25 3.55 6.51
CA LEU A 128 -3.67 3.06 7.80
C LEU A 128 -5.11 2.53 7.73
N HIS A 129 -5.34 1.33 8.23
CA HIS A 129 -6.68 0.81 8.44
C HIS A 129 -7.45 1.63 9.48
N ARG A 130 -8.70 1.92 9.21
CA ARG A 130 -9.56 2.72 10.10
C ARG A 130 -10.51 1.87 10.95
N THR A 131 -10.68 0.60 10.59
CA THR A 131 -11.54 -0.36 11.27
C THR A 131 -10.84 -1.70 11.41
N ASP A 132 -11.26 -2.49 12.40
CA ASP A 132 -10.75 -3.85 12.59
C ASP A 132 -11.07 -4.74 11.37
N ASP A 133 -12.23 -4.57 10.73
CA ASP A 133 -12.59 -5.32 9.52
C ASP A 133 -11.59 -5.04 8.38
N ASN A 134 -11.15 -3.79 8.18
CA ASN A 134 -10.14 -3.45 7.18
C ASN A 134 -8.76 -4.05 7.51
N LEU A 135 -8.41 -4.10 8.81
CA LEU A 135 -7.20 -4.77 9.26
C LEU A 135 -7.25 -6.27 8.99
N GLU A 136 -8.38 -6.92 9.25
CA GLU A 136 -8.53 -8.36 9.01
C GLU A 136 -8.41 -8.71 7.51
N VAL A 137 -8.93 -7.87 6.60
CA VAL A 137 -8.68 -8.04 5.16
C VAL A 137 -7.19 -7.96 4.85
N ALA A 138 -6.50 -6.91 5.34
CA ALA A 138 -5.07 -6.79 5.11
C ALA A 138 -4.25 -7.94 5.70
N LYS A 139 -4.61 -8.44 6.90
CA LYS A 139 -3.97 -9.62 7.50
C LYS A 139 -4.13 -10.85 6.63
N LYS A 140 -5.34 -11.07 6.13
CA LYS A 140 -5.65 -12.20 5.27
C LYS A 140 -4.82 -12.16 3.99
N GLU A 141 -4.82 -11.03 3.27
CA GLU A 141 -4.08 -10.89 2.01
C GLU A 141 -2.56 -10.93 2.21
N ASN A 142 -2.05 -10.35 3.29
CA ASN A 142 -0.63 -10.43 3.62
C ASN A 142 -0.19 -11.79 4.14
N SER A 143 -1.13 -12.64 4.62
CA SER A 143 -0.79 -13.96 5.19
C SER A 143 -0.13 -14.91 4.18
N VAL A 144 -0.28 -14.65 2.88
CA VAL A 144 0.37 -15.43 1.81
C VAL A 144 1.91 -15.45 1.95
N ILE A 145 2.53 -14.46 2.59
CA ILE A 145 3.98 -14.48 2.82
C ILE A 145 4.42 -15.67 3.69
N LEU A 146 3.53 -16.21 4.55
CA LEU A 146 3.85 -17.33 5.44
C LEU A 146 4.12 -18.65 4.69
N ILE A 147 3.68 -18.77 3.43
CA ILE A 147 3.99 -19.93 2.59
C ILE A 147 5.27 -19.75 1.77
N GLU A 148 5.95 -18.60 1.90
CA GLU A 148 7.26 -18.34 1.30
C GLU A 148 8.36 -18.78 2.26
N SER A 149 9.33 -19.58 1.78
CA SER A 149 10.38 -20.18 2.64
C SER A 149 11.32 -19.15 3.27
N ASP A 150 11.46 -17.98 2.66
CA ASP A 150 12.38 -16.90 3.06
C ASP A 150 11.65 -15.64 3.56
N TYR A 151 10.35 -15.74 3.92
CA TYR A 151 9.52 -14.59 4.23
C TYR A 151 10.05 -13.70 5.36
N GLU A 152 10.66 -14.30 6.42
CA GLU A 152 11.19 -13.53 7.55
C GLU A 152 12.31 -12.57 7.11
N GLN A 153 13.17 -13.03 6.21
CA GLN A 153 14.26 -12.23 5.66
C GLN A 153 13.75 -11.22 4.63
N ARG A 154 12.87 -11.66 3.72
CA ARG A 154 12.33 -10.87 2.62
C ARG A 154 11.49 -9.70 3.12
N TYR A 155 10.63 -9.91 4.09
CA TYR A 155 9.73 -8.88 4.65
C TYR A 155 10.23 -8.29 5.99
N ALA A 156 11.53 -8.42 6.27
CA ALA A 156 12.19 -7.81 7.44
C ALA A 156 11.49 -8.10 8.79
N GLY A 157 10.99 -9.33 8.96
CA GLY A 157 10.31 -9.78 10.17
C GLY A 157 8.89 -9.26 10.34
N PHE A 158 8.26 -8.75 9.28
CA PHE A 158 6.84 -8.43 9.29
C PHE A 158 6.01 -9.68 9.58
N ASN A 159 5.16 -9.62 10.60
CA ASN A 159 4.24 -10.71 10.93
C ASN A 159 2.82 -10.32 10.51
N PRO A 160 2.24 -10.96 9.48
CA PRO A 160 0.91 -10.59 8.96
C PRO A 160 -0.22 -10.86 9.97
N ASN A 161 0.00 -11.70 10.97
CA ASN A 161 -1.00 -12.00 11.99
C ASN A 161 -0.96 -11.05 13.20
N SER A 162 0.08 -10.18 13.31
CA SER A 162 0.23 -9.24 14.41
C SER A 162 -0.21 -7.85 14.00
N SER A 163 -1.21 -7.30 14.70
CA SER A 163 -1.68 -5.92 14.47
C SER A 163 -0.57 -4.89 14.61
N GLU A 164 0.42 -5.16 15.49
CA GLU A 164 1.57 -4.27 15.69
C GLU A 164 2.44 -4.15 14.43
N SER A 165 2.49 -5.18 13.59
CA SER A 165 3.23 -5.10 12.31
C SER A 165 2.63 -4.07 11.37
N TYR A 166 1.34 -3.76 11.50
CA TYR A 166 0.63 -2.80 10.66
C TYR A 166 0.83 -1.35 11.10
N ILE A 167 1.37 -1.09 12.29
CA ILE A 167 1.69 0.27 12.75
C ILE A 167 2.67 0.98 11.80
N ILE A 168 3.52 0.23 11.10
CA ILE A 168 4.44 0.82 10.11
C ILE A 168 3.70 1.58 9.01
N PHE A 169 2.47 1.20 8.69
CA PHE A 169 1.67 1.85 7.67
C PHE A 169 1.11 3.21 8.10
N GLU A 170 1.09 3.52 9.42
CA GLU A 170 0.74 4.86 9.94
C GLU A 170 1.75 5.93 9.50
N PHE A 171 2.99 5.52 9.26
CA PHE A 171 4.10 6.41 8.95
C PHE A 171 4.45 6.45 7.47
N LEU A 172 3.75 5.69 6.64
CA LEU A 172 3.95 5.74 5.21
C LEU A 172 3.19 6.93 4.61
N GLN A 173 3.94 7.89 4.10
CA GLN A 173 3.40 8.92 3.21
C GLN A 173 3.43 8.37 1.79
N ASP A 174 2.27 7.93 1.31
CA ASP A 174 2.14 7.53 -0.08
C ASP A 174 1.92 8.78 -0.96
N LYS A 175 2.95 9.14 -1.73
CA LYS A 175 2.88 10.24 -2.70
C LYS A 175 1.82 10.03 -3.80
N ASN A 176 1.35 8.79 -3.96
CA ASN A 176 0.37 8.41 -4.96
C ASN A 176 -1.05 8.28 -4.38
N MET A 177 -1.22 8.56 -3.09
CA MET A 177 -2.47 8.37 -2.35
C MET A 177 -3.68 9.01 -3.05
N GLU A 178 -3.56 10.28 -3.43
CA GLU A 178 -4.65 11.02 -4.07
C GLU A 178 -5.11 10.34 -5.36
N LYS A 179 -4.17 9.97 -6.23
CA LYS A 179 -4.44 9.28 -7.50
C LYS A 179 -4.99 7.87 -7.28
N SER A 180 -4.51 7.17 -6.26
CA SER A 180 -5.02 5.83 -5.88
C SER A 180 -6.47 5.92 -5.41
N VAL A 181 -6.81 6.91 -4.57
CA VAL A 181 -8.17 7.14 -4.06
C VAL A 181 -9.11 7.57 -5.20
N GLU A 182 -8.64 8.39 -6.13
CA GLU A 182 -9.40 8.78 -7.32
C GLU A 182 -9.81 7.54 -8.14
N LEU A 183 -8.85 6.67 -8.49
CA LEU A 183 -9.16 5.42 -9.20
C LEU A 183 -10.10 4.52 -8.41
N ALA A 184 -9.85 4.32 -7.11
CA ALA A 184 -10.69 3.49 -6.25
C ALA A 184 -12.13 3.98 -6.21
N THR A 185 -12.34 5.30 -6.15
CA THR A 185 -13.66 5.93 -6.18
C THR A 185 -14.36 5.70 -7.52
N LEU A 186 -13.64 5.82 -8.63
CA LEU A 186 -14.18 5.54 -9.96
C LEU A 186 -14.58 4.06 -10.11
N ILE A 187 -13.77 3.12 -9.57
CA ILE A 187 -14.07 1.68 -9.60
C ILE A 187 -15.35 1.41 -8.81
N GLN A 188 -15.48 1.89 -7.57
CA GLN A 188 -16.66 1.66 -6.74
C GLN A 188 -17.94 2.25 -7.39
N LYS A 189 -17.83 3.45 -7.95
CA LYS A 189 -18.93 4.05 -8.73
C LYS A 189 -19.37 3.12 -9.88
N GLN A 190 -18.43 2.52 -10.60
CA GLN A 190 -18.74 1.62 -11.72
C GLN A 190 -19.29 0.28 -11.25
N PHE A 191 -18.81 -0.28 -10.16
CA PHE A 191 -19.39 -1.49 -9.57
C PHE A 191 -20.87 -1.28 -9.22
N LYS A 192 -21.21 -0.14 -8.64
CA LYS A 192 -22.61 0.22 -8.34
C LYS A 192 -23.44 0.42 -9.60
N THR A 193 -22.94 1.16 -10.59
CA THR A 193 -23.74 1.58 -11.76
C THR A 193 -23.74 0.56 -12.90
N THR A 194 -22.63 -0.11 -13.16
CA THR A 194 -22.45 -1.09 -14.26
C THR A 194 -22.74 -2.51 -13.79
N ALA A 195 -22.04 -2.99 -12.77
CA ALA A 195 -22.21 -4.36 -12.26
C ALA A 195 -23.39 -4.53 -11.29
N LYS A 196 -24.07 -3.42 -10.91
CA LYS A 196 -25.19 -3.40 -9.97
C LYS A 196 -24.85 -4.02 -8.62
N ARG A 197 -23.60 -3.86 -8.19
CA ARG A 197 -23.12 -4.36 -6.89
C ARG A 197 -23.43 -3.35 -5.78
N ILE A 198 -23.53 -3.88 -4.55
CA ILE A 198 -23.56 -3.05 -3.35
C ILE A 198 -22.18 -2.40 -3.22
N ASP A 199 -22.15 -1.08 -3.16
CA ASP A 199 -20.94 -0.29 -2.93
C ASP A 199 -20.65 -0.23 -1.43
N LYS A 200 -19.59 -0.86 -0.98
CA LYS A 200 -19.15 -0.82 0.41
C LYS A 200 -18.06 0.23 0.66
N GLY A 201 -17.68 0.96 -0.39
CA GLY A 201 -16.82 2.12 -0.28
C GLY A 201 -15.34 1.88 -0.62
N VAL A 202 -14.60 2.98 -0.46
CA VAL A 202 -13.14 3.04 -0.60
C VAL A 202 -12.53 3.06 0.79
N HIS A 203 -11.56 2.18 1.02
CA HIS A 203 -10.89 2.00 2.30
C HIS A 203 -9.38 2.12 2.19
N GLN A 204 -8.71 2.18 3.33
CA GLN A 204 -7.26 2.11 3.43
C GLN A 204 -6.87 0.94 4.31
N ALA A 205 -5.81 0.23 3.93
CA ALA A 205 -5.21 -0.78 4.77
C ALA A 205 -3.74 -1.05 4.36
N GLY A 206 -3.02 -1.75 5.24
CA GLY A 206 -1.60 -2.02 5.10
C GLY A 206 -1.30 -3.23 4.21
N PHE A 207 -1.58 -3.16 2.93
CA PHE A 207 -1.27 -4.22 1.98
C PHE A 207 0.21 -4.19 1.55
N LEU A 208 0.91 -5.29 1.76
CA LEU A 208 2.32 -5.41 1.39
C LEU A 208 2.53 -5.26 -0.12
N VAL A 209 1.64 -5.80 -0.93
CA VAL A 209 1.74 -5.71 -2.39
C VAL A 209 1.67 -4.26 -2.89
N LEU A 210 0.90 -3.39 -2.21
CA LEU A 210 0.83 -1.96 -2.55
C LEU A 210 1.98 -1.16 -1.95
N ARG A 211 2.55 -1.59 -0.81
CA ARG A 211 3.62 -0.88 -0.12
C ARG A 211 4.88 -0.75 -0.97
N GLU A 212 5.20 -1.78 -1.73
CA GLU A 212 6.43 -1.85 -2.50
C GLU A 212 6.28 -1.31 -3.94
N THR A 213 5.07 -0.89 -4.35
CA THR A 213 4.84 -0.27 -5.66
C THR A 213 5.22 1.22 -5.66
N SER A 214 5.75 1.71 -6.79
CA SER A 214 6.20 3.11 -6.94
C SER A 214 5.22 4.01 -7.70
N MET A 215 4.09 3.47 -8.13
CA MET A 215 3.03 4.14 -8.88
C MET A 215 1.70 4.13 -8.10
N PRO A 216 0.68 4.89 -8.53
CA PRO A 216 -0.68 4.74 -8.02
C PRO A 216 -1.15 3.29 -8.09
N GLY A 217 -1.74 2.78 -7.00
CA GLY A 217 -2.16 1.39 -6.91
C GLY A 217 -3.41 1.19 -6.08
N VAL A 218 -4.21 0.21 -6.48
CA VAL A 218 -5.43 -0.20 -5.76
C VAL A 218 -5.48 -1.72 -5.61
N LEU A 219 -6.13 -2.18 -4.55
CA LEU A 219 -6.55 -3.57 -4.37
C LEU A 219 -8.07 -3.60 -4.39
N VAL A 220 -8.62 -4.37 -5.31
CA VAL A 220 -10.06 -4.45 -5.60
C VAL A 220 -10.61 -5.75 -5.05
N GLU A 221 -11.61 -5.68 -4.20
CA GLU A 221 -12.38 -6.82 -3.69
C GLU A 221 -13.68 -6.97 -4.47
N LEU A 222 -13.77 -8.00 -5.30
CA LEU A 222 -14.85 -8.23 -6.25
C LEU A 222 -16.17 -8.63 -5.62
N GLY A 223 -16.15 -9.07 -4.36
CA GLY A 223 -17.28 -9.60 -3.60
C GLY A 223 -16.81 -10.57 -2.54
N TYR A 224 -17.73 -11.32 -1.93
CA TYR A 224 -17.45 -12.21 -0.80
C TYR A 224 -17.69 -13.68 -1.15
N ILE A 225 -16.64 -14.42 -1.49
CA ILE A 225 -16.73 -15.85 -1.89
C ILE A 225 -17.30 -16.73 -0.77
N SER A 226 -17.20 -16.32 0.49
CA SER A 226 -17.77 -17.02 1.65
C SER A 226 -19.29 -16.89 1.76
N THR A 227 -19.93 -15.99 1.01
CA THR A 227 -21.37 -15.77 0.98
C THR A 227 -21.96 -16.50 -0.24
N PRO A 228 -22.92 -17.43 -0.08
CA PRO A 228 -23.35 -18.33 -1.16
C PRO A 228 -23.89 -17.66 -2.43
N ASP A 229 -24.68 -16.60 -2.29
CA ASP A 229 -25.22 -15.85 -3.42
C ASP A 229 -24.16 -14.95 -4.10
N GLU A 230 -23.20 -14.42 -3.35
CA GLU A 230 -22.02 -13.75 -3.89
C GLU A 230 -21.14 -14.71 -4.66
N GLU A 231 -20.82 -15.88 -4.09
CA GLU A 231 -20.05 -16.91 -4.77
C GLU A 231 -20.71 -17.33 -6.07
N LYS A 232 -22.05 -17.56 -6.03
CA LYS A 232 -22.80 -17.90 -7.24
C LYS A 232 -22.64 -16.84 -8.33
N TYR A 233 -22.73 -15.56 -7.99
CA TYR A 233 -22.53 -14.46 -8.93
C TYR A 233 -21.10 -14.42 -9.48
N LEU A 234 -20.09 -14.50 -8.59
CA LEU A 234 -18.67 -14.46 -8.93
C LEU A 234 -18.21 -15.60 -9.84
N LEU A 235 -18.91 -16.72 -9.83
CA LEU A 235 -18.63 -17.89 -10.69
C LEU A 235 -19.37 -17.86 -12.03
N THR A 236 -20.25 -16.87 -12.26
CA THR A 236 -20.92 -16.73 -13.57
C THR A 236 -20.07 -15.93 -14.55
N GLU A 237 -20.18 -16.28 -15.84
CA GLU A 237 -19.56 -15.52 -16.92
C GLU A 237 -20.05 -14.06 -16.91
N ALA A 238 -21.37 -13.87 -16.83
CA ALA A 238 -21.99 -12.53 -16.78
C ALA A 238 -21.51 -11.71 -15.57
N GLY A 239 -21.30 -12.33 -14.40
CA GLY A 239 -20.80 -11.67 -13.20
C GLY A 239 -19.37 -11.18 -13.39
N THR A 240 -18.47 -12.05 -13.87
CA THR A 240 -17.07 -11.70 -14.12
C THR A 240 -16.92 -10.68 -15.25
N ASP A 241 -17.77 -10.73 -16.29
CA ASP A 241 -17.83 -9.73 -17.36
C ASP A 241 -18.24 -8.35 -16.82
N ALA A 242 -19.31 -8.30 -16.04
CA ALA A 242 -19.82 -7.04 -15.46
C ALA A 242 -18.76 -6.41 -14.52
N LEU A 243 -18.04 -7.19 -13.75
CA LEU A 243 -16.95 -6.73 -12.87
C LEU A 243 -15.76 -6.19 -13.70
N ALA A 244 -15.32 -6.93 -14.72
CA ALA A 244 -14.24 -6.49 -15.60
C ALA A 244 -14.61 -5.21 -16.36
N GLN A 245 -15.85 -5.12 -16.88
CA GLN A 245 -16.38 -3.91 -17.53
C GLN A 245 -16.41 -2.70 -16.59
N SER A 246 -16.74 -2.92 -15.32
CA SER A 246 -16.76 -1.85 -14.31
C SER A 246 -15.35 -1.28 -14.08
N ILE A 247 -14.36 -2.15 -13.88
CA ILE A 247 -12.96 -1.73 -13.71
C ILE A 247 -12.45 -1.04 -14.99
N PHE A 248 -12.78 -1.58 -16.16
CA PHE A 248 -12.40 -0.99 -17.45
C PHE A 248 -12.96 0.43 -17.65
N LYS A 249 -14.24 0.65 -17.37
CA LYS A 249 -14.85 2.00 -17.47
C LYS A 249 -14.20 2.99 -16.50
N ALA A 250 -13.89 2.55 -15.27
CA ALA A 250 -13.19 3.36 -14.30
C ALA A 250 -11.77 3.68 -14.78
N PHE A 251 -11.04 2.69 -15.28
CA PHE A 251 -9.71 2.86 -15.87
C PHE A 251 -9.70 3.89 -17.01
N LYS A 252 -10.65 3.80 -17.96
CA LYS A 252 -10.75 4.77 -19.06
C LYS A 252 -10.93 6.19 -18.55
N THR A 253 -11.83 6.38 -17.58
CA THR A 253 -12.07 7.70 -16.99
C THR A 253 -10.82 8.22 -16.29
N TYR A 254 -10.19 7.39 -15.46
CA TYR A 254 -8.94 7.74 -14.75
C TYR A 254 -7.83 8.13 -15.72
N LYS A 255 -7.58 7.30 -16.75
CA LYS A 255 -6.55 7.58 -17.77
C LYS A 255 -6.78 8.90 -18.47
N SER A 256 -8.04 9.22 -18.83
CA SER A 256 -8.36 10.48 -19.48
C SER A 256 -8.15 11.72 -18.60
N GLN A 257 -8.25 11.56 -17.28
CA GLN A 257 -8.02 12.64 -16.32
C GLN A 257 -6.54 12.85 -16.01
N THR A 258 -5.75 11.77 -15.99
CA THR A 258 -4.33 11.80 -15.62
C THR A 258 -3.39 12.11 -16.80
N ASN A 259 -3.85 11.94 -18.04
CA ASN A 259 -3.05 12.24 -19.24
C ASN A 259 -3.71 13.38 -20.06
N PRO A 260 -3.43 14.67 -19.74
CA PRO A 260 -4.11 15.82 -20.32
C PRO A 260 -3.80 16.05 -21.82
N ASN A 261 -2.86 15.31 -22.40
CA ASN A 261 -2.52 15.44 -23.82
C ASN A 261 -3.50 14.75 -24.78
N ILE A 262 -4.50 14.02 -24.25
CA ILE A 262 -5.57 13.46 -25.06
C ILE A 262 -6.73 14.44 -25.06
N LYS A 263 -6.82 15.30 -26.09
CA LYS A 263 -7.98 16.15 -26.36
C LYS A 263 -9.21 15.29 -26.61
N VAL A 264 -10.00 15.01 -25.57
CA VAL A 264 -11.34 14.49 -25.73
C VAL A 264 -12.22 15.67 -26.14
N ASN A 265 -12.81 15.60 -27.33
CA ASN A 265 -13.81 16.54 -27.81
C ASN A 265 -15.01 16.54 -26.84
N LYS A 266 -15.02 17.47 -25.88
CA LYS A 266 -16.15 17.66 -24.95
C LYS A 266 -17.21 18.44 -25.69
N GLN A 267 -18.31 17.78 -26.07
CA GLN A 267 -19.57 18.48 -26.28
C GLN A 267 -20.06 19.05 -24.93
N PRO A 268 -20.47 20.31 -24.85
CA PRO A 268 -20.89 20.91 -23.59
C PRO A 268 -22.27 20.39 -23.18
N VAL A 269 -22.35 19.68 -22.08
CA VAL A 269 -23.60 19.42 -21.37
C VAL A 269 -23.89 20.64 -20.49
N SER A 270 -24.91 21.38 -20.77
CA SER A 270 -25.41 22.50 -20.00
C SER A 270 -25.91 22.05 -18.62
N THR A 271 -25.30 22.60 -17.60
CA THR A 271 -25.71 22.43 -16.19
C THR A 271 -26.56 23.61 -15.77
N PRO A 272 -27.69 23.42 -15.08
CA PRO A 272 -28.43 24.54 -14.47
C PRO A 272 -27.66 25.02 -13.21
N GLN A 273 -27.39 26.31 -13.20
CA GLN A 273 -26.90 27.02 -12.02
C GLN A 273 -27.99 27.12 -10.96
N THR A 274 -27.66 26.74 -9.73
CA THR A 274 -28.40 27.17 -8.55
C THR A 274 -27.42 27.86 -7.62
N GLU A 275 -27.57 29.18 -7.54
CA GLU A 275 -26.82 30.03 -6.61
C GLU A 275 -27.26 29.76 -5.16
N SER A 276 -26.29 29.61 -4.26
CA SER A 276 -26.49 29.88 -2.85
C SER A 276 -25.22 30.54 -2.24
N LYS A 277 -25.43 31.77 -1.75
CA LYS A 277 -24.46 32.64 -1.09
C LYS A 277 -23.89 32.04 0.21
N PRO A 278 -22.65 32.31 0.55
CA PRO A 278 -22.11 31.99 1.87
C PRO A 278 -22.41 33.11 2.89
N GLN A 279 -22.93 32.72 4.04
CA GLN A 279 -22.99 33.59 5.22
C GLN A 279 -21.67 33.54 6.01
N GLN A 280 -21.13 34.71 6.24
CA GLN A 280 -20.00 34.95 7.16
C GLN A 280 -20.45 34.79 8.61
N ALA A 281 -19.69 34.03 9.40
CA ALA A 281 -19.77 34.06 10.85
C ALA A 281 -18.47 34.64 11.44
N LYS A 282 -18.69 35.65 12.29
CA LYS A 282 -17.70 36.48 12.96
C LYS A 282 -16.80 35.73 13.94
N LYS A 283 -15.53 36.10 13.90
CA LYS A 283 -14.53 35.82 14.96
C LYS A 283 -14.84 36.59 16.23
N THR A 284 -14.77 35.91 17.37
CA THR A 284 -14.55 36.55 18.67
C THR A 284 -13.30 35.91 19.29
N ALA A 285 -12.29 36.74 19.51
CA ALA A 285 -11.05 36.40 20.18
C ALA A 285 -11.20 36.67 21.66
N THR A 286 -10.85 35.74 22.51
CA THR A 286 -10.60 36.02 23.93
C THR A 286 -9.18 35.59 24.27
N LYS A 287 -8.37 36.60 24.60
CA LYS A 287 -7.03 36.44 25.19
C LYS A 287 -7.20 36.14 26.68
N THR A 288 -6.50 35.11 27.17
CA THR A 288 -6.12 35.05 28.57
C THR A 288 -4.68 34.56 28.67
N ALA A 289 -3.81 35.41 29.14
CA ALA A 289 -2.41 35.12 29.42
C ALA A 289 -2.31 34.54 30.84
N SER A 290 -1.53 33.51 31.02
CA SER A 290 -1.01 33.11 32.31
C SER A 290 0.46 32.76 32.18
N LYS A 291 1.28 33.59 32.86
CA LYS A 291 2.71 33.39 33.10
C LYS A 291 2.90 32.27 34.12
N THR A 292 3.80 31.34 33.85
CA THR A 292 4.51 30.62 34.91
C THR A 292 5.93 30.27 34.47
N THR A 293 6.83 30.74 35.24
CA THR A 293 8.26 30.75 35.27
C THR A 293 8.92 29.40 35.04
N SER A 294 9.90 29.35 34.15
CA SER A 294 10.84 28.23 34.00
C SER A 294 12.22 28.70 34.49
N GLN A 295 12.80 27.97 35.44
CA GLN A 295 14.24 28.09 35.75
C GLN A 295 15.05 27.15 34.82
N PRO A 296 16.25 27.60 34.41
CA PRO A 296 17.08 26.87 33.46
C PRO A 296 18.12 25.99 34.20
N SER A 297 18.23 24.72 33.82
CA SER A 297 19.39 23.91 34.15
C SER A 297 20.42 23.97 33.03
N LYS A 298 21.66 24.20 33.44
CA LYS A 298 22.88 24.48 32.69
C LYS A 298 23.11 23.60 31.45
N ALA A 299 23.41 24.25 30.36
CA ALA A 299 23.98 23.70 29.15
C ALA A 299 25.45 23.29 29.36
N ILE A 300 25.79 22.08 29.06
CA ILE A 300 27.17 21.65 28.78
C ILE A 300 27.26 21.46 27.26
N LYS A 301 28.02 22.36 26.64
CA LYS A 301 28.42 22.22 25.22
C LYS A 301 29.56 21.21 25.13
N THR A 302 29.35 20.11 24.51
CA THR A 302 30.40 19.31 23.84
C THR A 302 29.81 18.80 22.54
N GLY A 303 30.41 19.18 21.42
CA GLY A 303 30.05 18.72 20.09
C GLY A 303 30.26 17.21 19.98
N LYS A 304 29.14 16.46 20.01
CA LYS A 304 29.12 15.02 19.73
C LYS A 304 28.02 14.80 18.73
N ALA A 305 28.34 14.05 17.66
CA ALA A 305 27.36 13.68 16.64
C ALA A 305 26.06 13.22 17.30
N THR A 306 24.93 13.83 16.93
CA THR A 306 23.62 13.55 17.48
C THR A 306 23.23 12.10 17.20
N LYS A 307 23.17 11.28 18.24
CA LYS A 307 22.89 9.85 18.12
C LYS A 307 21.41 9.58 18.36
N THR A 308 20.74 9.01 17.36
CA THR A 308 19.36 8.52 17.51
C THR A 308 19.35 7.27 18.39
N VAL A 309 18.44 7.24 19.37
CA VAL A 309 18.28 6.16 20.36
C VAL A 309 16.87 5.60 20.25
N PHE A 310 16.75 4.27 20.19
CA PHE A 310 15.48 3.54 20.19
C PHE A 310 15.18 2.98 21.58
N LYS A 311 13.92 3.07 22.01
CA LYS A 311 13.40 2.54 23.28
C LYS A 311 12.07 1.84 23.03
N ILE A 312 11.62 0.98 23.95
CA ILE A 312 10.33 0.31 23.87
C ILE A 312 9.39 0.95 24.89
N GLN A 313 8.33 1.62 24.46
CA GLN A 313 7.27 2.08 25.38
C GLN A 313 6.43 0.86 25.76
N ILE A 314 6.31 0.61 27.07
CA ILE A 314 5.66 -0.58 27.64
C ILE A 314 4.33 -0.29 28.30
N LEU A 315 4.14 0.94 28.82
CA LEU A 315 2.87 1.36 29.40
C LEU A 315 2.79 2.89 29.55
N THR A 316 1.59 3.38 29.80
CA THR A 316 1.29 4.78 30.08
C THR A 316 0.53 4.88 31.40
N SER A 317 0.80 5.90 32.22
CA SER A 317 0.14 6.14 33.49
C SER A 317 -0.06 7.64 33.75
N GLU A 318 -1.15 8.00 34.40
CA GLU A 318 -1.41 9.37 34.86
C GLU A 318 -0.57 9.74 36.09
N LYS A 319 -0.22 8.72 36.88
CA LYS A 319 0.56 8.89 38.10
C LYS A 319 1.97 8.32 37.93
N ALA A 320 2.94 8.91 38.59
CA ALA A 320 4.30 8.39 38.63
C ALA A 320 4.34 7.02 39.34
N LEU A 321 4.92 6.02 38.67
CA LEU A 321 5.12 4.67 39.21
C LEU A 321 6.55 4.55 39.78
N GLY A 322 6.68 3.98 40.95
CA GLY A 322 8.00 3.69 41.53
C GLY A 322 8.79 2.65 40.72
N ALA A 323 10.11 2.68 40.82
CA ALA A 323 11.03 1.84 40.03
C ALA A 323 10.77 0.32 40.15
N LYS A 324 10.19 -0.14 41.26
CA LYS A 324 9.84 -1.55 41.54
C LYS A 324 8.35 -1.83 41.33
N SER A 325 7.62 -1.01 40.58
CA SER A 325 6.18 -1.21 40.32
C SER A 325 5.91 -2.60 39.77
N LYS A 326 4.89 -3.28 40.32
CA LYS A 326 4.41 -4.57 39.81
C LYS A 326 3.94 -4.49 38.34
N GLN A 327 3.54 -3.30 37.89
CA GLN A 327 3.12 -3.06 36.50
C GLN A 327 4.26 -3.27 35.49
N PHE A 328 5.53 -3.19 35.91
CA PHE A 328 6.67 -3.47 35.05
C PHE A 328 6.95 -4.97 34.85
N LYS A 329 6.18 -5.86 35.51
CA LYS A 329 6.23 -7.33 35.34
C LYS A 329 7.66 -7.89 35.41
N GLY A 330 8.50 -7.30 36.29
CA GLY A 330 9.88 -7.70 36.50
C GLY A 330 10.90 -7.12 35.52
N LEU A 331 10.51 -6.23 34.61
CA LEU A 331 11.49 -5.52 33.76
C LEU A 331 12.26 -4.46 34.55
N SER A 332 13.56 -4.42 34.36
CA SER A 332 14.47 -3.41 34.91
C SER A 332 15.71 -3.30 34.03
N PRO A 333 16.28 -2.10 33.81
CA PRO A 333 15.77 -0.81 34.21
C PRO A 333 14.59 -0.31 33.34
N VAL A 334 13.62 0.35 33.96
CA VAL A 334 12.51 1.03 33.27
C VAL A 334 12.68 2.52 33.48
N ASN A 335 12.70 3.27 32.39
CA ASN A 335 12.74 4.72 32.35
C ASN A 335 11.37 5.28 31.98
N TYR A 336 11.21 6.59 32.02
CA TYR A 336 10.00 7.26 31.54
C TYR A 336 10.28 8.60 30.87
N TYR A 337 9.35 9.05 30.08
CA TYR A 337 9.27 10.44 29.61
C TYR A 337 7.83 10.95 29.81
N ARG A 338 7.65 12.28 29.80
CA ARG A 338 6.33 12.90 29.93
C ARG A 338 5.88 13.48 28.60
N GLU A 339 4.64 13.17 28.23
CA GLU A 339 4.01 13.71 27.04
C GLU A 339 2.52 13.91 27.30
N LYS A 340 2.01 15.13 27.03
CA LYS A 340 0.61 15.51 27.26
C LYS A 340 0.10 15.19 28.68
N GLY A 341 0.92 15.46 29.70
CA GLY A 341 0.59 15.23 31.11
C GLY A 341 0.77 13.80 31.61
N LEU A 342 0.99 12.83 30.73
CA LEU A 342 1.10 11.41 31.07
C LEU A 342 2.55 10.96 31.23
N TYR A 343 2.77 9.97 32.11
CA TYR A 343 4.04 9.25 32.25
C TYR A 343 4.05 8.07 31.27
N LYS A 344 5.02 8.06 30.36
CA LYS A 344 5.19 6.99 29.38
C LYS A 344 6.46 6.21 29.70
N TYR A 345 6.29 4.97 30.12
CA TYR A 345 7.38 4.14 30.62
C TYR A 345 8.04 3.35 29.49
N THR A 346 9.38 3.35 29.49
CA THR A 346 10.15 2.71 28.43
C THR A 346 11.13 1.70 29.01
N TYR A 347 11.38 0.63 28.24
CA TYR A 347 12.33 -0.43 28.52
C TYR A 347 13.27 -0.61 27.33
N GLY A 348 14.54 -0.97 27.63
CA GLY A 348 15.58 -1.09 26.63
C GLY A 348 15.97 0.27 26.03
N GLU A 349 17.25 0.41 25.72
CA GLU A 349 17.81 1.60 25.08
C GLU A 349 18.97 1.20 24.21
N THR A 350 18.94 1.53 22.92
CA THR A 350 20.00 1.20 21.98
C THR A 350 19.98 2.11 20.76
N THR A 351 21.11 2.28 20.10
CA THR A 351 21.20 2.95 18.79
C THR A 351 21.01 1.99 17.63
N ASP A 352 20.96 0.67 17.87
CA ASP A 352 20.72 -0.35 16.86
C ASP A 352 19.24 -0.75 16.82
N TYR A 353 18.57 -0.37 15.72
CA TYR A 353 17.15 -0.68 15.53
C TYR A 353 16.85 -2.18 15.53
N ASN A 354 17.75 -3.01 14.97
CA ASN A 354 17.55 -4.45 14.95
C ASN A 354 17.67 -5.07 16.36
N GLN A 355 18.51 -4.48 17.22
CA GLN A 355 18.62 -4.89 18.62
C GLN A 355 17.35 -4.59 19.40
N ILE A 356 16.77 -3.38 19.24
CA ILE A 356 15.55 -3.02 19.97
C ILE A 356 14.36 -3.86 19.51
N LEU A 357 14.28 -4.26 18.23
CA LEU A 357 13.30 -5.22 17.72
C LEU A 357 13.39 -6.57 18.42
N ARG A 358 14.61 -7.12 18.58
CA ARG A 358 14.84 -8.38 19.31
C ARG A 358 14.41 -8.26 20.77
N THR A 359 14.77 -7.16 21.44
CA THR A 359 14.35 -6.90 22.82
C THR A 359 12.81 -6.79 22.93
N LYS A 360 12.16 -6.12 22.00
CA LYS A 360 10.68 -6.04 21.96
C LYS A 360 10.06 -7.44 21.85
N LYS A 361 10.60 -8.31 20.97
CA LYS A 361 10.12 -9.69 20.81
C LYS A 361 10.25 -10.49 22.13
N GLN A 362 11.32 -10.31 22.89
CA GLN A 362 11.54 -11.00 24.18
C GLN A 362 10.50 -10.61 25.23
N ILE A 363 10.02 -9.36 25.22
CA ILE A 363 9.05 -8.88 26.22
C ILE A 363 7.60 -8.94 25.75
N SER A 364 7.31 -9.29 24.51
CA SER A 364 5.98 -9.26 23.89
C SER A 364 4.94 -10.13 24.63
N ALA A 365 5.36 -11.27 25.20
CA ALA A 365 4.47 -12.12 26.02
C ALA A 365 3.97 -11.41 27.27
N LYS A 366 4.76 -10.48 27.84
CA LYS A 366 4.41 -9.73 29.05
C LYS A 366 3.72 -8.40 28.74
N PHE A 367 4.11 -7.76 27.62
CA PHE A 367 3.63 -6.43 27.20
C PHE A 367 3.18 -6.48 25.74
N LYS A 368 1.96 -6.92 25.52
CA LYS A 368 1.40 -7.11 24.17
C LYS A 368 1.34 -5.80 23.38
N ASP A 369 1.04 -4.69 24.07
CA ASP A 369 0.87 -3.36 23.45
C ASP A 369 2.16 -2.52 23.46
N ALA A 370 3.33 -3.13 23.71
CA ALA A 370 4.60 -2.41 23.70
C ALA A 370 5.02 -2.04 22.27
N PHE A 371 5.45 -0.81 22.06
CA PHE A 371 5.93 -0.32 20.77
C PHE A 371 7.24 0.46 20.88
N ILE A 372 7.98 0.57 19.76
CA ILE A 372 9.26 1.25 19.71
C ILE A 372 9.04 2.75 19.52
N VAL A 373 9.79 3.56 20.26
CA VAL A 373 9.88 5.01 20.13
C VAL A 373 11.32 5.42 19.89
N ALA A 374 11.53 6.51 19.17
CA ALA A 374 12.86 7.03 18.88
C ALA A 374 13.06 8.39 19.56
N PHE A 375 14.30 8.63 20.01
CA PHE A 375 14.74 9.88 20.62
C PHE A 375 16.03 10.35 19.95
N LYS A 376 16.13 11.65 19.69
CA LYS A 376 17.34 12.33 19.24
C LYS A 376 17.62 13.48 20.18
N ASP A 377 18.80 13.49 20.78
CA ASP A 377 19.18 14.49 21.81
C ASP A 377 18.17 14.60 22.97
N GLY A 378 17.64 13.44 23.42
CA GLY A 378 16.67 13.37 24.51
C GLY A 378 15.24 13.81 24.15
N LYS A 379 14.99 14.28 22.92
CA LYS A 379 13.67 14.65 22.42
C LYS A 379 13.10 13.51 21.57
N LYS A 380 11.82 13.20 21.78
CA LYS A 380 11.12 12.23 20.94
C LYS A 380 11.12 12.72 19.48
N THR A 381 11.48 11.84 18.56
CA THR A 381 11.55 12.11 17.14
C THR A 381 10.70 11.12 16.36
N ASP A 382 10.47 11.39 15.08
CA ASP A 382 9.78 10.48 14.19
C ASP A 382 10.55 9.15 14.06
N LEU A 383 9.85 8.04 14.29
CA LEU A 383 10.45 6.70 14.28
C LEU A 383 10.90 6.30 12.88
N SER A 384 10.14 6.66 11.84
CA SER A 384 10.45 6.30 10.46
C SER A 384 11.69 7.02 9.96
N GLN A 385 11.84 8.32 10.32
CA GLN A 385 13.05 9.08 10.05
C GLN A 385 14.25 8.49 10.78
N ALA A 386 14.09 8.14 12.05
CA ALA A 386 15.13 7.51 12.87
C ALA A 386 15.59 6.17 12.27
N ILE A 387 14.68 5.36 11.75
CA ILE A 387 14.99 4.09 11.08
C ILE A 387 15.73 4.33 9.76
N LYS A 388 15.32 5.34 8.97
CA LYS A 388 16.03 5.72 7.73
C LYS A 388 17.47 6.15 8.02
N GLU A 389 17.67 7.02 9.02
CA GLU A 389 19.01 7.44 9.48
C GLU A 389 19.87 6.23 9.90
N PHE A 390 19.30 5.31 10.68
CA PHE A 390 19.99 4.07 11.09
C PHE A 390 20.40 3.20 9.89
N LYS A 391 19.54 3.01 8.90
CA LYS A 391 19.83 2.22 7.69
C LYS A 391 20.92 2.88 6.82
N ASN A 392 20.88 4.22 6.69
CA ASN A 392 21.87 4.97 5.91
C ASN A 392 23.26 4.97 6.57
N ASN A 393 23.33 4.95 7.91
CA ASN A 393 24.58 4.90 8.66
C ASN A 393 25.20 3.48 8.72
N LYS A 394 24.51 2.45 8.24
CA LYS A 394 25.01 1.06 8.12
C LYS A 394 25.56 0.71 6.74
N LYS A 395 25.41 1.59 5.77
CA LYS A 395 26.06 1.49 4.46
C LYS A 395 27.43 2.15 4.52
#